data_96b5d9ad8ae98ecb2249378d41e1b588
#
_entry.id   96b5d9ad8ae98ecb2249378d41e1b588
#
_cell.length_a   1.000
_cell.length_b   1.000
_cell.length_c   1.000
_cell.angle_alpha   90.00
_cell.angle_beta   90.00
_cell.angle_gamma   90.00
#
_symmetry.space_group_name_H-M   'P 1'
#
loop_
_entity.id
_entity.type
_entity.pdbx_description
1 polymer ?
#
loop_
_entity_poly.entity_id
_entity_poly.type
_entity_poly.pdbx_seq_one_letter_code
_entity_poly.pdbx_strand_id
1 'polypeptide(L)'
;MTTFPTARDVRTTPEGLLWEPSERWVRGRKGDVTVVDSRHPVLVWEPDVPVPLYAFPRADVREDLLRPAKNPATGTHTGSRIFYDLEVDGELVENAAWTFPAADLAGHIAFAWFRRWGTGLDHWYEEEEEIFVHPRDPHKRVDAMAGSRHVRVEIDGTVVADTHRPVLLFETGLPTRYYIPREDVRLDLFEATDHHTDCPYKGTAEYWSTGGHANILWSYPDPLPAVAAVKGLLAFFNEAVDITVDGERLERPVTPFTGTVE
;
A
#
# COMPACT_ATOMS: atom_id res chain seq x y z
N MET A 1 32.70 -11.71 -19.33
CA MET A 1 32.46 -10.48 -18.55
C MET A 1 30.95 -10.42 -18.40
N THR A 2 30.40 -10.78 -17.24
CA THR A 2 28.95 -10.77 -17.00
C THR A 2 28.53 -9.32 -16.79
N THR A 3 27.89 -8.72 -17.79
CA THR A 3 27.27 -7.41 -17.61
C THR A 3 26.03 -7.60 -16.76
N PHE A 4 26.05 -7.11 -15.53
CA PHE A 4 24.83 -6.98 -14.75
C PHE A 4 23.91 -5.99 -15.47
N PRO A 5 22.61 -6.26 -15.59
CA PRO A 5 21.66 -5.27 -16.08
C PRO A 5 21.69 -4.08 -15.12
N THR A 6 22.25 -2.97 -15.56
CA THR A 6 22.57 -1.82 -14.69
C THR A 6 21.47 -0.77 -14.65
N ALA A 7 20.39 -0.94 -15.38
CA ALA A 7 19.23 -0.05 -15.28
C ALA A 7 17.97 -0.88 -15.47
N ARG A 8 17.03 -0.78 -14.53
CA ARG A 8 15.65 -1.14 -14.79
C ARG A 8 15.18 -0.26 -15.94
N ASP A 9 14.46 -0.84 -16.86
CA ASP A 9 13.94 -0.17 -18.06
C ASP A 9 12.69 0.66 -17.70
N VAL A 10 12.88 1.61 -16.76
CA VAL A 10 11.82 2.57 -16.40
C VAL A 10 11.69 3.56 -17.56
N ARG A 11 10.51 3.61 -18.12
CA ARG A 11 10.17 4.45 -19.27
C ARG A 11 9.21 5.54 -18.84
N THR A 12 9.27 6.67 -19.55
CA THR A 12 8.38 7.82 -19.32
C THR A 12 7.57 8.07 -20.56
N THR A 13 6.24 8.12 -20.43
CA THR A 13 5.38 8.56 -21.54
C THR A 13 5.36 10.08 -21.67
N PRO A 14 4.95 10.63 -22.83
CA PRO A 14 4.80 12.08 -22.99
C PRO A 14 3.85 12.73 -21.98
N GLU A 15 2.88 11.98 -21.46
CA GLU A 15 1.92 12.42 -20.44
C GLU A 15 2.48 12.35 -19.01
N GLY A 16 3.73 11.92 -18.84
CA GLY A 16 4.41 11.85 -17.53
C GLY A 16 4.15 10.58 -16.73
N LEU A 17 3.53 9.56 -17.33
CA LEU A 17 3.43 8.24 -16.70
C LEU A 17 4.82 7.58 -16.70
N LEU A 18 5.22 7.02 -15.56
CA LEU A 18 6.36 6.12 -15.49
C LEU A 18 5.86 4.69 -15.61
N TRP A 19 6.58 3.83 -16.31
CA TRP A 19 6.23 2.42 -16.40
C TRP A 19 7.46 1.54 -16.61
N GLU A 20 7.36 0.28 -16.15
CA GLU A 20 8.36 -0.75 -16.37
C GLU A 20 7.71 -2.12 -16.53
N PRO A 21 8.32 -3.05 -17.30
CA PRO A 21 7.89 -4.44 -17.34
C PRO A 21 8.01 -5.11 -15.96
N SER A 22 7.06 -6.00 -15.64
CA SER A 22 7.13 -6.86 -14.46
C SER A 22 7.25 -8.32 -14.89
N GLU A 23 8.10 -9.08 -14.21
CA GLU A 23 8.25 -10.53 -14.42
C GLU A 23 7.30 -11.35 -13.55
N ARG A 24 6.49 -10.70 -12.71
CA ARG A 24 5.53 -11.38 -11.84
C ARG A 24 4.37 -11.92 -12.65
N TRP A 25 3.95 -13.14 -12.33
CA TRP A 25 2.68 -13.67 -12.78
C TRP A 25 1.55 -13.03 -11.98
N VAL A 26 0.71 -12.23 -12.61
CA VAL A 26 -0.37 -11.50 -11.94
C VAL A 26 -1.72 -12.00 -12.43
N ARG A 27 -2.60 -12.31 -11.49
CA ARG A 27 -3.97 -12.75 -11.75
C ARG A 27 -4.97 -11.91 -10.99
N GLY A 28 -6.09 -11.61 -11.64
CA GLY A 28 -7.20 -10.88 -11.04
C GLY A 28 -8.51 -11.62 -11.24
N ARG A 29 -9.33 -11.73 -10.19
CA ARG A 29 -10.59 -12.46 -10.19
C ARG A 29 -11.75 -11.59 -9.71
N LYS A 30 -12.93 -11.83 -10.30
CA LYS A 30 -14.22 -11.35 -9.81
C LYS A 30 -15.05 -12.58 -9.46
N GLY A 31 -15.30 -12.79 -8.17
CA GLY A 31 -15.84 -14.06 -7.68
C GLY A 31 -14.95 -15.24 -8.13
N ASP A 32 -15.58 -16.24 -8.74
CA ASP A 32 -14.86 -17.41 -9.27
C ASP A 32 -14.31 -17.22 -10.69
N VAL A 33 -14.57 -16.08 -11.33
CA VAL A 33 -14.14 -15.82 -12.70
C VAL A 33 -12.78 -15.15 -12.73
N THR A 34 -11.81 -15.76 -13.41
CA THR A 34 -10.52 -15.12 -13.71
C THR A 34 -10.74 -14.11 -14.85
N VAL A 35 -10.52 -12.84 -14.58
CA VAL A 35 -10.71 -11.72 -15.52
C VAL A 35 -9.40 -11.37 -16.21
N VAL A 36 -8.28 -11.47 -15.50
CA VAL A 36 -6.93 -11.28 -16.04
C VAL A 36 -6.00 -12.37 -15.54
N ASP A 37 -5.13 -12.84 -16.44
CA ASP A 37 -4.09 -13.85 -16.15
C ASP A 37 -2.87 -13.53 -17.02
N SER A 38 -1.88 -12.86 -16.45
CA SER A 38 -0.76 -12.29 -17.21
C SER A 38 0.59 -12.62 -16.60
N ARG A 39 1.51 -13.06 -17.45
CA ARG A 39 2.94 -13.23 -17.14
C ARG A 39 3.80 -12.09 -17.69
N HIS A 40 3.17 -11.08 -18.30
CA HIS A 40 3.82 -9.94 -18.93
C HIS A 40 3.13 -8.62 -18.55
N PRO A 41 2.74 -8.43 -17.26
CA PRO A 41 2.17 -7.16 -16.85
C PRO A 41 3.24 -6.07 -16.89
N VAL A 42 2.80 -4.82 -16.93
CA VAL A 42 3.66 -3.66 -16.68
C VAL A 42 3.19 -2.95 -15.41
N LEU A 43 4.12 -2.45 -14.62
CA LEU A 43 3.83 -1.53 -13.53
C LEU A 43 3.79 -0.11 -14.08
N VAL A 44 2.80 0.66 -13.65
CA VAL A 44 2.60 2.06 -14.08
C VAL A 44 2.47 2.93 -12.85
N TRP A 45 3.25 4.01 -12.77
CA TRP A 45 3.14 5.06 -11.76
C TRP A 45 2.52 6.30 -12.40
N GLU A 46 1.46 6.77 -11.81
CA GLU A 46 0.77 7.98 -12.23
C GLU A 46 1.29 9.19 -11.44
N PRO A 47 1.37 10.38 -12.03
CA PRO A 47 1.70 11.58 -11.29
C PRO A 47 0.79 11.75 -10.06
N ASP A 48 1.37 12.14 -8.94
CA ASP A 48 0.66 12.40 -7.66
C ASP A 48 -0.05 11.19 -7.04
N VAL A 49 0.17 9.97 -7.57
CA VAL A 49 -0.33 8.72 -7.00
C VAL A 49 0.81 7.98 -6.33
N PRO A 50 0.72 7.73 -5.01
CA PRO A 50 1.86 7.21 -4.23
C PRO A 50 2.14 5.71 -4.44
N VAL A 51 1.30 5.01 -5.19
CA VAL A 51 1.37 3.56 -5.40
C VAL A 51 1.25 3.22 -6.88
N PRO A 52 1.95 2.18 -7.36
CA PRO A 52 1.81 1.72 -8.73
C PRO A 52 0.48 1.01 -8.96
N LEU A 53 0.13 0.84 -10.22
CA LEU A 53 -0.91 -0.07 -10.68
C LEU A 53 -0.33 -1.01 -11.72
N TYR A 54 -1.00 -2.14 -11.96
CA TYR A 54 -0.68 -3.01 -13.09
C TYR A 54 -1.52 -2.64 -14.31
N ALA A 55 -0.87 -2.68 -15.47
CA ALA A 55 -1.55 -2.71 -16.75
C ALA A 55 -1.14 -3.98 -17.50
N PHE A 56 -2.09 -4.61 -18.18
CA PHE A 56 -1.97 -5.94 -18.74
C PHE A 56 -2.12 -5.90 -20.26
N PRO A 57 -1.31 -6.68 -21.02
CA PRO A 57 -1.57 -6.87 -22.44
C PRO A 57 -3.03 -7.29 -22.67
N ARG A 58 -3.67 -6.75 -23.67
CA ARG A 58 -5.09 -7.03 -23.98
C ARG A 58 -5.36 -8.53 -24.18
N ALA A 59 -4.38 -9.27 -24.72
CA ALA A 59 -4.49 -10.71 -24.93
C ALA A 59 -4.61 -11.52 -23.62
N ASP A 60 -4.17 -10.95 -22.48
CA ASP A 60 -4.19 -11.59 -21.17
C ASP A 60 -5.46 -11.21 -20.36
N VAL A 61 -6.37 -10.47 -20.98
CA VAL A 61 -7.60 -9.95 -20.36
C VAL A 61 -8.84 -10.56 -21.01
N ARG A 62 -9.83 -10.90 -20.23
CA ARG A 62 -11.16 -11.32 -20.68
C ARG A 62 -11.97 -10.09 -21.17
N GLU A 63 -11.59 -9.56 -22.35
CA GLU A 63 -12.26 -8.40 -22.94
C GLU A 63 -13.74 -8.65 -23.27
N ASP A 64 -14.14 -9.91 -23.44
CA ASP A 64 -15.54 -10.32 -23.60
C ASP A 64 -16.43 -9.95 -22.41
N LEU A 65 -15.84 -9.75 -21.23
CA LEU A 65 -16.50 -9.29 -20.00
C LEU A 65 -16.54 -7.75 -19.87
N LEU A 66 -15.81 -7.03 -20.74
CA LEU A 66 -15.73 -5.57 -20.68
C LEU A 66 -16.76 -4.91 -21.62
N ARG A 67 -17.37 -3.84 -21.15
CA ARG A 67 -18.30 -2.99 -21.93
C ARG A 67 -17.81 -1.55 -21.87
N PRO A 68 -17.92 -0.77 -22.94
CA PRO A 68 -17.64 0.66 -22.86
C PRO A 68 -18.44 1.29 -21.72
N ALA A 69 -17.77 2.05 -20.84
CA ALA A 69 -18.41 2.64 -19.69
C ALA A 69 -19.53 3.60 -20.11
N LYS A 70 -20.73 3.46 -19.53
CA LYS A 70 -21.87 4.34 -19.77
C LYS A 70 -21.64 5.74 -19.20
N ASN A 71 -21.02 5.79 -18.01
CA ASN A 71 -20.69 7.00 -17.28
C ASN A 71 -19.18 7.03 -17.00
N PRO A 72 -18.34 7.40 -18.01
CA PRO A 72 -16.89 7.38 -17.83
C PRO A 72 -16.47 8.26 -16.65
N ALA A 73 -15.55 7.76 -15.84
CA ALA A 73 -14.98 8.52 -14.74
C ALA A 73 -14.30 9.80 -15.25
N THR A 74 -14.51 10.91 -14.55
CA THR A 74 -13.92 12.22 -14.87
C THR A 74 -13.02 12.68 -13.71
N GLY A 75 -11.90 13.31 -14.03
CA GLY A 75 -10.97 13.85 -13.04
C GLY A 75 -9.65 14.27 -13.66
N THR A 76 -8.83 14.96 -12.90
CA THR A 76 -7.54 15.49 -13.35
C THR A 76 -6.56 14.40 -13.80
N HIS A 77 -6.67 13.19 -13.26
CA HIS A 77 -5.81 12.04 -13.58
C HIS A 77 -6.41 11.10 -14.63
N THR A 78 -7.67 11.32 -15.05
CA THR A 78 -8.33 10.42 -16.00
C THR A 78 -7.96 10.74 -17.46
N GLY A 79 -7.61 11.99 -17.76
CA GLY A 79 -7.16 12.39 -19.10
C GLY A 79 -8.07 11.91 -20.22
N SER A 80 -7.48 11.43 -21.32
CA SER A 80 -8.18 10.84 -22.48
C SER A 80 -8.35 9.32 -22.37
N ARG A 81 -8.38 8.76 -21.15
CA ARG A 81 -8.59 7.32 -20.91
C ARG A 81 -9.95 6.87 -21.44
N ILE A 82 -9.98 5.63 -21.95
CA ILE A 82 -11.23 4.96 -22.29
C ILE A 82 -11.54 4.02 -21.15
N PHE A 83 -12.68 4.25 -20.48
CA PHE A 83 -13.14 3.44 -19.36
C PHE A 83 -14.07 2.32 -19.82
N TYR A 84 -14.02 1.23 -19.07
CA TYR A 84 -14.86 0.05 -19.27
C TYR A 84 -15.53 -0.34 -17.96
N ASP A 85 -16.80 -0.70 -18.07
CA ASP A 85 -17.54 -1.41 -17.05
C ASP A 85 -17.23 -2.91 -17.20
N LEU A 86 -17.14 -3.63 -16.09
CA LEU A 86 -16.94 -5.08 -16.05
C LEU A 86 -18.27 -5.75 -15.72
N GLU A 87 -18.69 -6.73 -16.53
CA GLU A 87 -19.90 -7.52 -16.30
C GLU A 87 -19.54 -8.99 -16.09
N VAL A 88 -19.77 -9.50 -14.87
CA VAL A 88 -19.50 -10.90 -14.48
C VAL A 88 -20.72 -11.44 -13.74
N ASP A 89 -21.24 -12.56 -14.21
CA ASP A 89 -22.39 -13.29 -13.61
C ASP A 89 -23.61 -12.40 -13.32
N GLY A 90 -23.83 -11.36 -14.14
CA GLY A 90 -24.92 -10.41 -14.01
C GLY A 90 -24.63 -9.25 -13.04
N GLU A 91 -23.50 -9.22 -12.40
CA GLU A 91 -23.01 -8.08 -11.62
C GLU A 91 -22.24 -7.11 -12.54
N LEU A 92 -22.61 -5.82 -12.49
CA LEU A 92 -21.95 -4.74 -13.22
C LEU A 92 -21.08 -3.92 -12.27
N VAL A 93 -19.80 -3.83 -12.57
CA VAL A 93 -18.85 -2.97 -11.87
C VAL A 93 -18.49 -1.79 -12.78
N GLU A 94 -19.02 -0.62 -12.46
CA GLU A 94 -18.80 0.59 -13.27
C GLU A 94 -17.33 1.06 -13.18
N ASN A 95 -16.77 1.47 -14.34
CA ASN A 95 -15.41 1.99 -14.47
C ASN A 95 -14.32 1.06 -13.88
N ALA A 96 -14.54 -0.24 -13.93
CA ALA A 96 -13.63 -1.23 -13.36
C ALA A 96 -12.26 -1.30 -14.07
N ALA A 97 -12.21 -0.90 -15.35
CA ALA A 97 -10.99 -0.97 -16.15
C ALA A 97 -10.86 0.25 -17.07
N TRP A 98 -9.63 0.50 -17.54
CA TRP A 98 -9.36 1.56 -18.50
C TRP A 98 -8.13 1.28 -19.36
N THR A 99 -8.04 1.97 -20.51
CA THR A 99 -6.84 2.00 -21.35
C THR A 99 -6.15 3.36 -21.23
N PHE A 100 -4.85 3.37 -21.54
CA PHE A 100 -4.06 4.60 -21.58
C PHE A 100 -3.99 5.16 -22.98
N PRO A 101 -4.00 6.52 -23.15
CA PRO A 101 -3.84 7.16 -24.46
C PRO A 101 -2.41 7.08 -24.99
N ALA A 102 -1.42 6.92 -24.08
CA ALA A 102 0.00 6.85 -24.42
C ALA A 102 0.28 5.68 -25.37
N ALA A 103 0.98 5.94 -26.47
CA ALA A 103 1.26 4.95 -27.50
C ALA A 103 1.93 3.67 -26.94
N ASP A 104 2.85 3.84 -26.00
CA ASP A 104 3.58 2.73 -25.36
C ASP A 104 2.67 1.82 -24.53
N LEU A 105 1.56 2.36 -24.02
CA LEU A 105 0.61 1.65 -23.16
C LEU A 105 -0.75 1.40 -23.85
N ALA A 106 -0.93 1.83 -25.11
CA ALA A 106 -2.20 1.72 -25.83
C ALA A 106 -2.70 0.26 -25.99
N GLY A 107 -1.79 -0.72 -25.97
CA GLY A 107 -2.11 -2.14 -26.01
C GLY A 107 -2.40 -2.79 -24.64
N HIS A 108 -2.51 -1.99 -23.58
CA HIS A 108 -2.69 -2.48 -22.22
C HIS A 108 -4.02 -2.01 -21.63
N ILE A 109 -4.54 -2.82 -20.71
CA ILE A 109 -5.73 -2.53 -19.89
C ILE A 109 -5.32 -2.55 -18.44
N ALA A 110 -5.65 -1.50 -17.70
CA ALA A 110 -5.53 -1.44 -16.25
C ALA A 110 -6.88 -1.66 -15.58
N PHE A 111 -6.86 -2.14 -14.34
CA PHE A 111 -8.04 -2.33 -13.52
C PHE A 111 -7.97 -1.50 -12.24
N ALA A 112 -9.14 -1.08 -11.74
CA ALA A 112 -9.27 -0.49 -10.44
C ALA A 112 -8.89 -1.53 -9.36
N TRP A 113 -7.75 -1.35 -8.73
CA TRP A 113 -7.25 -2.22 -7.66
C TRP A 113 -7.31 -1.50 -6.31
N PHE A 114 -6.79 -0.29 -6.28
CA PHE A 114 -6.78 0.51 -5.08
C PHE A 114 -8.19 1.06 -4.81
N ARG A 115 -8.77 0.75 -3.65
CA ARG A 115 -10.15 1.14 -3.27
C ARG A 115 -10.48 2.63 -3.43
N ARG A 116 -9.46 3.49 -3.42
CA ARG A 116 -9.62 4.93 -3.63
C ARG A 116 -10.21 5.29 -5.00
N TRP A 117 -10.06 4.41 -6.01
CA TRP A 117 -10.52 4.63 -7.38
C TRP A 117 -11.78 3.86 -7.74
N GLY A 118 -12.44 3.28 -6.75
CA GLY A 118 -13.67 2.55 -6.93
C GLY A 118 -13.54 1.05 -6.73
N THR A 119 -14.60 0.35 -7.05
CA THR A 119 -14.67 -1.10 -6.97
C THR A 119 -13.98 -1.71 -8.18
N GLY A 120 -13.05 -2.63 -7.94
CA GLY A 120 -12.34 -3.39 -8.95
C GLY A 120 -12.68 -4.86 -8.89
N LEU A 121 -11.67 -5.70 -9.13
CA LEU A 121 -11.75 -7.14 -8.90
C LEU A 121 -11.69 -7.46 -7.40
N ASP A 122 -12.22 -8.62 -7.03
CA ASP A 122 -12.31 -9.01 -5.62
C ASP A 122 -11.00 -9.53 -5.08
N HIS A 123 -10.24 -10.28 -5.92
CA HIS A 123 -9.01 -10.94 -5.53
C HIS A 123 -7.90 -10.67 -6.54
N TRP A 124 -6.72 -10.37 -6.01
CA TRP A 124 -5.50 -10.18 -6.77
C TRP A 124 -4.37 -11.07 -6.25
N TYR A 125 -3.61 -11.63 -7.16
CA TYR A 125 -2.49 -12.52 -6.83
C TYR A 125 -1.22 -12.07 -7.56
N GLU A 126 -0.11 -12.02 -6.83
CA GLU A 126 1.24 -12.01 -7.39
C GLU A 126 1.85 -13.38 -7.11
N GLU A 127 2.17 -14.15 -8.14
CA GLU A 127 2.48 -15.59 -8.05
C GLU A 127 1.33 -16.31 -7.30
N GLU A 128 1.61 -17.07 -6.25
CA GLU A 128 0.60 -17.76 -5.44
C GLU A 128 0.17 -16.94 -4.18
N GLU A 129 0.65 -15.70 -4.03
CA GLU A 129 0.30 -14.85 -2.90
C GLU A 129 -0.83 -13.90 -3.24
N GLU A 130 -1.86 -13.88 -2.42
CA GLU A 130 -2.92 -12.88 -2.50
C GLU A 130 -2.41 -11.52 -2.01
N ILE A 131 -2.65 -10.48 -2.81
CA ILE A 131 -2.18 -9.12 -2.55
C ILE A 131 -3.36 -8.20 -2.32
N PHE A 132 -3.28 -7.47 -1.22
CA PHE A 132 -4.34 -6.54 -0.79
C PHE A 132 -3.93 -5.09 -1.04
N VAL A 133 -4.92 -4.21 -1.17
CA VAL A 133 -4.82 -2.75 -1.25
C VAL A 133 -4.27 -2.25 -2.58
N HIS A 134 -3.04 -2.60 -2.95
CA HIS A 134 -2.38 -2.19 -4.20
C HIS A 134 -1.20 -3.10 -4.55
N PRO A 135 -0.70 -3.09 -5.81
CA PRO A 135 0.51 -3.80 -6.20
C PRO A 135 1.71 -3.44 -5.32
N ARG A 136 2.57 -4.42 -5.07
CA ARG A 136 3.84 -4.15 -4.40
C ARG A 136 4.80 -3.43 -5.34
N ASP A 137 5.20 -2.21 -4.95
CA ASP A 137 6.20 -1.42 -5.68
C ASP A 137 7.58 -2.05 -5.48
N PRO A 138 8.28 -2.47 -6.56
CA PRO A 138 9.61 -3.05 -6.46
C PRO A 138 10.69 -2.05 -6.04
N HIS A 139 10.40 -0.75 -6.10
CA HIS A 139 11.30 0.32 -5.66
C HIS A 139 11.07 0.72 -4.20
N LYS A 140 10.05 0.17 -3.56
CA LYS A 140 9.77 0.41 -2.14
C LYS A 140 10.45 -0.64 -1.29
N ARG A 141 11.32 -0.19 -0.38
CA ARG A 141 12.02 -1.03 0.59
C ARG A 141 11.44 -0.82 1.97
N VAL A 142 11.30 -1.91 2.71
CA VAL A 142 10.89 -1.91 4.11
C VAL A 142 11.88 -2.78 4.89
N ASP A 143 12.59 -2.18 5.85
CA ASP A 143 13.56 -2.88 6.69
C ASP A 143 13.13 -2.77 8.17
N ALA A 144 13.00 -3.90 8.86
CA ALA A 144 12.75 -3.97 10.28
C ALA A 144 14.02 -4.41 11.01
N MET A 145 14.62 -3.54 11.82
CA MET A 145 15.93 -3.75 12.44
C MET A 145 15.87 -3.59 13.95
N ALA A 146 16.34 -4.59 14.69
CA ALA A 146 16.48 -4.48 16.13
C ALA A 146 17.44 -3.34 16.50
N GLY A 147 17.05 -2.52 17.47
CA GLY A 147 17.82 -1.39 17.96
C GLY A 147 18.06 -1.45 19.46
N SER A 148 18.98 -0.62 19.93
CA SER A 148 19.27 -0.41 21.36
C SER A 148 19.11 1.06 21.77
N ARG A 149 18.45 1.88 20.94
CA ARG A 149 18.17 3.28 21.25
C ARG A 149 17.16 3.37 22.38
N HIS A 150 17.30 4.36 23.26
CA HIS A 150 16.29 4.69 24.22
C HIS A 150 15.15 5.45 23.50
N VAL A 151 13.98 4.85 23.45
CA VAL A 151 12.79 5.44 22.83
C VAL A 151 11.72 5.63 23.89
N ARG A 152 11.28 6.87 24.05
CA ARG A 152 10.19 7.27 24.94
C ARG A 152 9.09 7.94 24.16
N VAL A 153 7.85 7.56 24.45
CA VAL A 153 6.66 8.11 23.78
C VAL A 153 5.74 8.76 24.83
N GLU A 154 5.26 9.95 24.51
CA GLU A 154 4.33 10.71 25.35
C GLU A 154 3.09 11.10 24.54
N ILE A 155 1.93 11.01 25.20
CA ILE A 155 0.65 11.54 24.73
C ILE A 155 0.13 12.51 25.79
N ASP A 156 -0.11 13.76 25.40
CA ASP A 156 -0.59 14.83 26.30
C ASP A 156 0.24 14.96 27.59
N GLY A 157 1.56 14.82 27.46
CA GLY A 157 2.51 14.90 28.58
C GLY A 157 2.58 13.66 29.47
N THR A 158 1.82 12.62 29.15
CA THR A 158 1.88 11.33 29.86
C THR A 158 2.79 10.37 29.11
N VAL A 159 3.77 9.77 29.82
CA VAL A 159 4.61 8.71 29.25
C VAL A 159 3.79 7.46 29.07
N VAL A 160 3.63 7.02 27.81
CA VAL A 160 2.86 5.82 27.45
C VAL A 160 3.74 4.66 27.02
N ALA A 161 5.01 4.90 26.66
CA ALA A 161 5.98 3.88 26.35
C ALA A 161 7.41 4.33 26.67
N ASP A 162 8.26 3.39 27.12
CA ASP A 162 9.67 3.62 27.43
C ASP A 162 10.46 2.33 27.22
N THR A 163 11.39 2.32 26.25
CA THR A 163 12.12 1.11 25.86
C THR A 163 13.57 1.37 25.47
N HIS A 164 14.46 0.40 25.71
CA HIS A 164 15.83 0.34 25.20
C HIS A 164 16.03 -0.78 24.15
N ARG A 165 14.96 -1.39 23.66
CA ARG A 165 15.01 -2.52 22.73
C ARG A 165 13.94 -2.41 21.65
N PRO A 166 13.84 -1.22 21.00
CA PRO A 166 12.89 -1.05 19.91
C PRO A 166 13.31 -1.85 18.68
N VAL A 167 12.35 -2.18 17.83
CA VAL A 167 12.61 -2.52 16.43
C VAL A 167 12.29 -1.27 15.60
N LEU A 168 13.28 -0.78 14.86
CA LEU A 168 13.12 0.36 13.98
C LEU A 168 12.71 -0.14 12.60
N LEU A 169 11.62 0.42 12.08
CA LEU A 169 11.16 0.11 10.74
C LEU A 169 11.44 1.31 9.83
N PHE A 170 12.26 1.08 8.81
CA PHE A 170 12.62 2.04 7.78
C PHE A 170 11.86 1.69 6.50
N GLU A 171 11.04 2.62 6.04
CA GLU A 171 10.23 2.45 4.84
C GLU A 171 10.49 3.60 3.88
N THR A 172 10.73 3.27 2.60
CA THR A 172 10.99 4.29 1.56
C THR A 172 9.87 5.34 1.55
N GLY A 173 10.25 6.61 1.70
CA GLY A 173 9.33 7.76 1.65
C GLY A 173 8.51 8.00 2.92
N LEU A 174 8.76 7.26 4.02
CA LEU A 174 8.08 7.44 5.30
C LEU A 174 9.09 7.66 6.44
N PRO A 175 8.69 8.31 7.54
CA PRO A 175 9.53 8.44 8.71
C PRO A 175 9.78 7.09 9.37
N THR A 176 10.90 6.98 10.09
CA THR A 176 11.20 5.80 10.91
C THR A 176 10.08 5.53 11.89
N ARG A 177 9.54 4.30 11.90
CA ARG A 177 8.58 3.86 12.92
C ARG A 177 9.30 3.06 14.00
N TYR A 178 8.94 3.31 15.25
CA TYR A 178 9.51 2.67 16.42
C TYR A 178 8.52 1.64 16.94
N TYR A 179 8.85 0.37 16.77
CA TYR A 179 8.05 -0.75 17.28
C TYR A 179 8.58 -1.15 18.64
N ILE A 180 7.73 -1.13 19.65
CA ILE A 180 8.04 -1.23 21.07
C ILE A 180 7.48 -2.55 21.62
N PRO A 181 8.24 -3.34 22.40
CA PRO A 181 7.71 -4.51 23.10
C PRO A 181 6.48 -4.15 23.94
N ARG A 182 5.48 -5.05 23.95
CA ARG A 182 4.20 -4.81 24.63
C ARG A 182 4.36 -4.49 26.13
N GLU A 183 5.33 -5.13 26.78
CA GLU A 183 5.65 -4.93 28.20
C GLU A 183 6.26 -3.56 28.51
N ASP A 184 6.80 -2.87 27.50
CA ASP A 184 7.38 -1.53 27.62
C ASP A 184 6.35 -0.43 27.27
N VAL A 185 5.08 -0.82 27.01
CA VAL A 185 3.95 0.08 26.71
C VAL A 185 2.90 -0.01 27.81
N ARG A 186 2.41 1.13 28.25
CA ARG A 186 1.32 1.27 29.23
C ARG A 186 -0.03 0.92 28.60
N LEU A 187 -0.22 -0.36 28.22
CA LEU A 187 -1.44 -0.84 27.56
C LEU A 187 -2.70 -0.68 28.43
N ASP A 188 -2.54 -0.51 29.73
CA ASP A 188 -3.62 -0.18 30.66
C ASP A 188 -4.30 1.18 30.35
N LEU A 189 -3.66 2.05 29.56
CA LEU A 189 -4.20 3.33 29.12
C LEU A 189 -4.92 3.28 27.77
N PHE A 190 -4.98 2.11 27.12
CA PHE A 190 -5.50 1.96 25.76
C PHE A 190 -6.62 0.94 25.69
N GLU A 191 -7.57 1.18 24.82
CA GLU A 191 -8.66 0.28 24.50
C GLU A 191 -8.50 -0.24 23.06
N ALA A 192 -8.60 -1.56 22.86
CA ALA A 192 -8.58 -2.15 21.54
C ALA A 192 -9.82 -1.71 20.74
N THR A 193 -9.64 -1.52 19.42
CA THR A 193 -10.73 -1.13 18.52
C THR A 193 -10.97 -2.22 17.47
N ASP A 194 -12.13 -2.17 16.82
CA ASP A 194 -12.43 -3.05 15.68
C ASP A 194 -11.84 -2.54 14.36
N HIS A 195 -11.02 -1.47 14.42
CA HIS A 195 -10.37 -0.91 13.24
C HIS A 195 -9.21 -1.79 12.78
N HIS A 196 -9.19 -2.09 11.47
CA HIS A 196 -8.11 -2.83 10.84
C HIS A 196 -7.72 -2.15 9.53
N THR A 197 -6.44 -2.23 9.19
CA THR A 197 -5.96 -1.79 7.87
C THR A 197 -5.00 -2.81 7.28
N ASP A 198 -5.04 -2.94 5.96
CA ASP A 198 -4.17 -3.83 5.22
C ASP A 198 -3.01 -3.04 4.59
N CYS A 199 -1.83 -3.63 4.60
CA CYS A 199 -0.64 -3.13 3.94
C CYS A 199 -0.01 -4.27 3.11
N PRO A 200 0.23 -4.09 1.80
CA PRO A 200 0.79 -5.15 0.96
C PRO A 200 2.23 -5.55 1.33
N TYR A 201 2.91 -4.74 2.15
CA TYR A 201 4.29 -5.00 2.61
C TYR A 201 4.37 -5.56 4.02
N LYS A 202 3.34 -5.33 4.87
CA LYS A 202 3.41 -5.62 6.32
C LYS A 202 2.35 -6.60 6.80
N GLY A 203 1.22 -6.71 6.09
CA GLY A 203 0.05 -7.50 6.50
C GLY A 203 -1.06 -6.65 7.10
N THR A 204 -1.93 -7.25 7.91
CA THR A 204 -3.08 -6.59 8.55
C THR A 204 -2.70 -6.04 9.92
N ALA A 205 -2.98 -4.76 10.15
CA ALA A 205 -2.78 -4.10 11.43
C ALA A 205 -4.07 -4.07 12.24
N GLU A 206 -3.93 -4.21 13.56
CA GLU A 206 -4.95 -3.97 14.58
C GLU A 206 -4.59 -2.73 15.39
N TYR A 207 -5.59 -2.08 16.02
CA TYR A 207 -5.44 -0.75 16.59
C TYR A 207 -5.98 -0.61 18.00
N TRP A 208 -5.45 0.40 18.71
CA TRP A 208 -5.90 0.84 20.03
C TRP A 208 -6.06 2.35 20.07
N SER A 209 -7.01 2.81 20.89
CA SER A 209 -7.33 4.21 21.16
C SER A 209 -7.08 4.56 22.61
N THR A 210 -6.85 5.85 22.90
CA THR A 210 -6.75 6.40 24.26
C THR A 210 -7.20 7.85 24.31
N GLY A 211 -7.88 8.27 25.38
CA GLY A 211 -8.04 9.68 25.79
C GLY A 211 -8.45 10.69 24.72
N GLY A 212 -9.29 10.30 23.74
CA GLY A 212 -9.67 11.17 22.62
C GLY A 212 -8.80 10.99 21.36
N HIS A 213 -7.76 10.16 21.41
CA HIS A 213 -6.91 9.81 20.27
C HIS A 213 -7.34 8.45 19.69
N ALA A 214 -8.11 8.48 18.61
CA ALA A 214 -8.60 7.27 17.95
C ALA A 214 -7.48 6.56 17.18
N ASN A 215 -7.37 5.23 17.34
CA ASN A 215 -6.45 4.38 16.58
C ASN A 215 -4.98 4.86 16.57
N ILE A 216 -4.54 5.46 17.68
CA ILE A 216 -3.22 6.10 17.81
C ILE A 216 -2.06 5.10 17.89
N LEU A 217 -2.33 3.88 18.29
CA LEU A 217 -1.41 2.78 18.50
C LEU A 217 -1.82 1.60 17.62
N TRP A 218 -0.85 0.92 17.00
CA TRP A 218 -1.11 -0.26 16.17
C TRP A 218 -0.09 -1.37 16.37
N SER A 219 -0.46 -2.58 15.93
CA SER A 219 0.40 -3.75 15.88
C SER A 219 0.12 -4.57 14.62
N TYR A 220 1.09 -5.35 14.19
CA TYR A 220 0.93 -6.44 13.23
C TYR A 220 1.03 -7.77 13.97
N PRO A 221 -0.10 -8.43 14.30
CA PRO A 221 -0.09 -9.71 15.02
C PRO A 221 0.52 -10.84 14.19
N ASP A 222 0.31 -10.80 12.87
CA ASP A 222 0.88 -11.75 11.92
C ASP A 222 1.45 -11.03 10.68
N PRO A 223 2.63 -10.40 10.83
CA PRO A 223 3.25 -9.63 9.76
C PRO A 223 3.78 -10.53 8.64
N LEU A 224 3.88 -9.97 7.44
CA LEU A 224 4.53 -10.65 6.32
C LEU A 224 6.00 -10.97 6.64
N PRO A 225 6.58 -12.04 6.04
CA PRO A 225 7.94 -12.51 6.35
C PRO A 225 9.02 -11.43 6.28
N ALA A 226 8.91 -10.48 5.34
CA ALA A 226 9.87 -9.40 5.16
C ALA A 226 10.00 -8.47 6.38
N VAL A 227 8.97 -8.41 7.24
CA VAL A 227 8.95 -7.58 8.45
C VAL A 227 8.61 -8.40 9.70
N ALA A 228 8.91 -9.70 9.70
CA ALA A 228 8.61 -10.60 10.81
C ALA A 228 9.13 -10.11 12.17
N ALA A 229 10.19 -9.29 12.19
CA ALA A 229 10.76 -8.72 13.41
C ALA A 229 9.79 -7.80 14.18
N VAL A 230 8.73 -7.27 13.56
CA VAL A 230 7.74 -6.42 14.24
C VAL A 230 6.55 -7.20 14.81
N LYS A 231 6.55 -8.53 14.70
CA LYS A 231 5.42 -9.38 15.14
C LYS A 231 5.01 -9.06 16.56
N GLY A 232 3.76 -8.62 16.73
CA GLY A 232 3.15 -8.33 18.04
C GLY A 232 3.74 -7.12 18.79
N LEU A 233 4.75 -6.43 18.23
CA LEU A 233 5.23 -5.17 18.77
C LEU A 233 4.24 -4.04 18.46
N LEU A 234 4.33 -2.97 19.22
CA LEU A 234 3.41 -1.83 19.17
C LEU A 234 4.11 -0.60 18.61
N ALA A 235 3.44 0.15 17.74
CA ALA A 235 3.95 1.40 17.20
C ALA A 235 2.92 2.53 17.32
N PHE A 236 3.40 3.76 17.39
CA PHE A 236 2.59 4.97 17.51
C PHE A 236 2.70 5.82 16.26
N PHE A 237 1.67 6.60 15.94
CA PHE A 237 1.75 7.60 14.88
C PHE A 237 2.66 8.75 15.31
N ASN A 238 3.87 8.81 14.72
CA ASN A 238 4.84 9.89 14.98
C ASN A 238 4.24 11.28 14.73
N GLU A 239 3.24 11.35 13.85
CA GLU A 239 2.52 12.55 13.46
C GLU A 239 1.66 13.12 14.60
N ALA A 240 1.27 12.27 15.56
CA ALA A 240 0.29 12.62 16.59
C ALA A 240 0.83 12.54 18.03
N VAL A 241 1.96 11.84 18.24
CA VAL A 241 2.56 11.68 19.56
C VAL A 241 3.91 12.40 19.68
N ASP A 242 4.41 12.57 20.91
CA ASP A 242 5.74 13.10 21.17
C ASP A 242 6.73 11.95 21.37
N ILE A 243 7.77 11.91 20.55
CA ILE A 243 8.79 10.86 20.59
C ILE A 243 10.13 11.49 20.97
N THR A 244 10.78 10.91 21.96
CA THR A 244 12.16 11.24 22.34
C THR A 244 13.04 10.02 22.08
N VAL A 245 14.14 10.20 21.35
CA VAL A 245 15.11 9.15 21.05
C VAL A 245 16.48 9.56 21.58
N ASP A 246 17.09 8.74 22.45
CA ASP A 246 18.39 8.99 23.07
C ASP A 246 18.47 10.37 23.76
N GLY A 247 17.34 10.84 24.32
CA GLY A 247 17.23 12.12 25.00
C GLY A 247 16.89 13.31 24.08
N GLU A 248 16.85 13.13 22.77
CA GLU A 248 16.46 14.15 21.81
C GLU A 248 14.99 14.00 21.40
N ARG A 249 14.19 15.07 21.62
CA ARG A 249 12.79 15.11 21.17
C ARG A 249 12.73 15.33 19.67
N LEU A 250 12.04 14.44 18.97
CA LEU A 250 11.85 14.52 17.54
C LEU A 250 10.73 15.51 17.19
N GLU A 251 10.87 16.17 16.03
CA GLU A 251 9.77 16.91 15.43
C GLU A 251 8.72 15.93 14.88
N ARG A 252 7.44 16.26 15.01
CA ARG A 252 6.36 15.47 14.42
C ARG A 252 6.42 15.60 12.90
N PRO A 253 6.54 14.50 12.16
CA PRO A 253 6.63 14.55 10.71
C PRO A 253 5.28 14.89 10.08
N VAL A 254 5.32 15.52 8.90
CA VAL A 254 4.14 15.68 8.03
C VAL A 254 4.18 14.58 6.97
N THR A 255 3.18 13.73 6.95
CA THR A 255 3.06 12.59 6.05
C THR A 255 1.64 12.48 5.49
N PRO A 256 1.37 11.57 4.54
CA PRO A 256 0.00 11.29 4.11
C PRO A 256 -0.94 10.82 5.25
N PHE A 257 -0.39 10.46 6.41
CA PHE A 257 -1.15 10.04 7.60
C PHE A 257 -1.42 11.17 8.58
N THR A 258 -0.90 12.37 8.35
CA THR A 258 -1.17 13.53 9.20
C THR A 258 -2.66 13.88 9.15
N GLY A 259 -3.31 13.96 10.31
CA GLY A 259 -4.75 14.23 10.44
C GLY A 259 -5.66 13.00 10.18
N THR A 260 -5.09 11.80 9.99
CA THR A 260 -5.92 10.58 9.90
C THR A 260 -6.20 9.95 11.27
N VAL A 261 -5.60 10.49 12.32
CA VAL A 261 -5.62 9.98 13.71
C VAL A 261 -6.18 11.08 14.62
N GLU A 262 -7.35 11.63 14.29
CA GLU A 262 -8.08 12.59 15.13
C GLU A 262 -9.21 11.93 15.89
#